data_a58b502c01427f7def8034f000a21d9d
#
_entry.id   a58b502c01427f7def8034f000a21d9d
#
_cell.length_a   1.000
_cell.length_b   1.000
_cell.length_c   1.000
_cell.angle_alpha   90.00
_cell.angle_beta   90.00
_cell.angle_gamma   90.00
#
_symmetry.space_group_name_H-M   'P 1'
#
loop_
_entity.id
_entity.type
_entity.pdbx_description
1 polymer ?
#
loop_
_entity_poly.entity_id
_entity_poly.type
_entity_poly.pdbx_seq_one_letter_code
_entity_poly.pdbx_strand_id
1 'polypeptide(L)'
;DELARLSIAPNARVITPYHQAAGRLRELARGAARHGSCGIGVGETVADALAHPEDAVRARDLGDPRRKLARIRERYRAELPRTNDPRAETERAVFEDDSVAERWLESLRRFREVRLADDVVPNEPVVFEGAHGVLLDEWRGFHPHTTWTTCTFEHALDLLRDYDGEVVRLGVLRTYATRHGPGPFPTESNLDLDEPHNPTGAWQGAFRTGWLDAVLARYAVAACGGIDALALTHRDRFRP
;
A
#
# COMPACT_ATOMS: atom_id res chain seq x y z
N ASP A 1 -19.27 10.48 16.22
CA ASP A 1 -18.60 10.64 14.92
C ASP A 1 -17.36 9.72 14.88
N GLU A 2 -17.28 8.83 13.90
CA GLU A 2 -16.18 7.87 13.79
C GLU A 2 -14.84 8.57 13.53
N LEU A 3 -14.85 9.69 12.80
CA LEU A 3 -13.66 10.48 12.52
C LEU A 3 -13.03 11.11 13.77
N ALA A 4 -13.83 11.39 14.80
CA ALA A 4 -13.33 11.95 16.06
C ALA A 4 -12.43 10.96 16.84
N ARG A 5 -12.51 9.66 16.52
CA ARG A 5 -11.65 8.60 17.09
C ARG A 5 -10.37 8.40 16.31
N LEU A 6 -10.25 8.98 15.12
CA LEU A 6 -9.11 8.82 14.23
C LEU A 6 -8.05 9.88 14.54
N SER A 7 -6.80 9.46 14.53
CA SER A 7 -5.65 10.37 14.45
C SER A 7 -4.72 9.93 13.32
N ILE A 8 -4.03 10.90 12.74
CA ILE A 8 -3.10 10.68 11.63
C ILE A 8 -1.76 11.31 12.00
N ALA A 9 -0.66 10.59 11.78
CA ALA A 9 0.66 11.15 11.94
C ALA A 9 0.86 12.33 10.97
N PRO A 10 1.31 13.52 11.42
CA PRO A 10 1.48 14.71 10.58
C PRO A 10 2.36 14.47 9.37
N ASN A 11 3.32 13.57 9.49
CA ASN A 11 4.26 13.19 8.43
C ASN A 11 3.76 12.10 7.49
N ALA A 12 2.58 11.51 7.72
CA ALA A 12 2.00 10.52 6.83
C ALA A 12 1.88 11.09 5.41
N ARG A 13 2.38 10.33 4.43
CA ARG A 13 2.31 10.73 3.01
C ARG A 13 0.88 10.60 2.51
N VAL A 14 0.48 11.54 1.67
CA VAL A 14 -0.87 11.58 1.08
C VAL A 14 -0.77 11.37 -0.42
N ILE A 15 -1.47 10.35 -0.91
CA ILE A 15 -1.54 10.03 -2.34
C ILE A 15 -2.38 11.10 -3.03
N THR A 16 -1.85 11.68 -4.10
CA THR A 16 -2.56 12.64 -4.93
C THR A 16 -3.13 11.98 -6.19
N PRO A 17 -4.12 12.59 -6.86
CA PRO A 17 -4.61 12.10 -8.16
C PRO A 17 -3.50 11.96 -9.20
N TYR A 18 -2.51 12.82 -9.15
CA TYR A 18 -1.38 12.83 -10.07
C TYR A 18 -0.45 11.62 -9.85
N HIS A 19 -0.18 11.24 -8.60
CA HIS A 19 0.56 10.02 -8.29
C HIS A 19 -0.19 8.76 -8.77
N GLN A 20 -1.50 8.73 -8.56
CA GLN A 20 -2.33 7.62 -9.01
C GLN A 20 -2.28 7.47 -10.53
N ALA A 21 -2.54 8.55 -11.26
CA ALA A 21 -2.52 8.56 -12.72
C ALA A 21 -1.12 8.25 -13.28
N ALA A 22 -0.05 8.81 -12.70
CA ALA A 22 1.32 8.51 -13.10
C ALA A 22 1.68 7.03 -12.93
N GLY A 23 1.37 6.44 -11.78
CA GLY A 23 1.61 5.01 -11.52
C GLY A 23 0.88 4.11 -12.52
N ARG A 24 -0.36 4.44 -12.85
CA ARG A 24 -1.15 3.73 -13.86
C ARG A 24 -0.56 3.87 -15.26
N LEU A 25 -0.14 5.06 -15.67
CA LEU A 25 0.52 5.27 -16.95
C LEU A 25 1.83 4.48 -17.07
N ARG A 26 2.64 4.43 -16.00
CA ARG A 26 3.86 3.63 -15.99
C ARG A 26 3.56 2.12 -16.10
N GLU A 27 2.53 1.63 -15.42
CA GLU A 27 2.08 0.23 -15.57
C GLU A 27 1.62 -0.06 -17.00
N LEU A 28 0.85 0.83 -17.63
CA LEU A 28 0.42 0.69 -19.02
C LEU A 28 1.61 0.68 -19.99
N ALA A 29 2.60 1.55 -19.77
CA ALA A 29 3.79 1.62 -20.59
C ALA A 29 4.68 0.37 -20.51
N ARG A 30 4.67 -0.35 -19.37
CA ARG A 30 5.38 -1.63 -19.22
C ARG A 30 4.75 -2.77 -20.02
N GLY A 31 3.50 -2.67 -20.43
CA GLY A 31 2.81 -3.69 -21.21
C GLY A 31 2.82 -5.06 -20.51
N ALA A 32 3.43 -6.07 -21.12
CA ALA A 32 3.54 -7.41 -20.57
C ALA A 32 4.47 -7.50 -19.33
N ALA A 33 5.38 -6.54 -19.15
CA ALA A 33 6.31 -6.47 -18.01
C ALA A 33 5.74 -5.71 -16.81
N ARG A 34 4.44 -5.66 -16.65
CA ARG A 34 3.78 -5.01 -15.51
C ARG A 34 4.23 -5.59 -14.18
N HIS A 35 4.40 -4.73 -13.19
CA HIS A 35 4.72 -5.14 -11.82
C HIS A 35 3.48 -5.60 -11.04
N GLY A 36 2.27 -5.26 -11.50
CA GLY A 36 1.01 -5.62 -10.85
C GLY A 36 0.61 -4.66 -9.75
N SER A 37 0.91 -3.39 -9.92
CA SER A 37 0.44 -2.34 -9.02
C SER A 37 -1.08 -2.34 -8.90
N CYS A 38 -1.61 -2.09 -7.69
CA CYS A 38 -3.06 -1.91 -7.49
C CYS A 38 -3.61 -0.61 -8.11
N GLY A 39 -2.75 0.24 -8.70
CA GLY A 39 -3.15 1.48 -9.36
C GLY A 39 -3.60 2.60 -8.41
N ILE A 40 -3.33 2.48 -7.11
CA ILE A 40 -3.68 3.51 -6.10
C ILE A 40 -2.63 4.63 -6.06
N GLY A 41 -1.38 4.35 -6.43
CA GLY A 41 -0.32 5.37 -6.51
C GLY A 41 0.66 5.36 -5.32
N VAL A 42 0.66 4.33 -4.48
CA VAL A 42 1.58 4.23 -3.32
C VAL A 42 3.03 4.35 -3.74
N GLY A 43 3.47 3.53 -4.71
CA GLY A 43 4.86 3.53 -5.18
C GLY A 43 5.29 4.89 -5.77
N GLU A 44 4.43 5.53 -6.57
CA GLU A 44 4.70 6.85 -7.12
C GLU A 44 4.81 7.93 -6.04
N THR A 45 3.91 7.88 -5.03
CA THR A 45 3.95 8.82 -3.90
C THR A 45 5.25 8.69 -3.12
N VAL A 46 5.73 7.47 -2.91
CA VAL A 46 7.00 7.23 -2.20
C VAL A 46 8.18 7.69 -3.04
N ALA A 47 8.22 7.30 -4.34
CA ALA A 47 9.28 7.70 -5.26
C ALA A 47 9.41 9.22 -5.38
N ASP A 48 8.28 9.91 -5.57
CA ASP A 48 8.24 11.37 -5.66
C ASP A 48 8.67 12.04 -4.35
N ALA A 49 8.21 11.52 -3.21
CA ALA A 49 8.58 12.06 -1.90
C ALA A 49 10.07 11.86 -1.55
N LEU A 50 10.73 10.86 -2.10
CA LEU A 50 12.18 10.64 -1.95
C LEU A 50 12.98 11.55 -2.87
N ALA A 51 12.52 11.75 -4.11
CA ALA A 51 13.18 12.62 -5.08
C ALA A 51 12.96 14.11 -4.80
N HIS A 52 11.79 14.48 -4.28
CA HIS A 52 11.35 15.86 -4.06
C HIS A 52 10.69 16.01 -2.68
N PRO A 53 11.43 15.85 -1.58
CA PRO A 53 10.88 15.83 -0.21
C PRO A 53 10.14 17.11 0.18
N GLU A 54 10.51 18.25 -0.40
CA GLU A 54 9.88 19.57 -0.17
C GLU A 54 8.49 19.69 -0.80
N ASP A 55 8.23 18.94 -1.88
CA ASP A 55 6.94 18.93 -2.58
C ASP A 55 6.02 17.78 -2.11
N ALA A 56 6.55 16.84 -1.31
CA ALA A 56 5.75 15.73 -0.79
C ALA A 56 4.54 16.25 0.00
N VAL A 57 3.33 15.83 -0.40
CA VAL A 57 2.10 16.13 0.33
C VAL A 57 2.02 15.21 1.54
N ARG A 58 1.89 15.81 2.72
CA ARG A 58 1.76 15.10 4.01
C ARG A 58 0.46 15.46 4.68
N ALA A 59 0.04 14.69 5.68
CA ALA A 59 -1.20 14.95 6.42
C ALA A 59 -1.25 16.38 6.98
N ARG A 60 -0.15 16.91 7.48
CA ARG A 60 -0.06 18.30 7.96
C ARG A 60 -0.29 19.38 6.89
N ASP A 61 -0.16 19.03 5.62
CA ASP A 61 -0.34 19.96 4.51
C ASP A 61 -1.80 20.04 4.04
N LEU A 62 -2.71 19.18 4.56
CA LEU A 62 -4.09 19.07 4.09
C LEU A 62 -4.92 20.35 4.26
N GLY A 63 -4.44 21.32 5.03
CA GLY A 63 -5.01 22.66 5.11
C GLY A 63 -5.00 23.38 3.76
N ASP A 64 -3.84 23.44 3.08
CA ASP A 64 -3.70 24.01 1.73
C ASP A 64 -2.50 23.41 0.97
N PRO A 65 -2.65 22.27 0.29
CA PRO A 65 -1.59 21.63 -0.48
C PRO A 65 -1.49 22.12 -1.94
N ARG A 66 -2.24 23.16 -2.37
CA ARG A 66 -2.36 23.59 -3.76
C ARG A 66 -1.03 23.82 -4.46
N ARG A 67 -0.10 24.50 -3.78
CA ARG A 67 1.23 24.78 -4.34
C ARG A 67 2.01 23.49 -4.63
N LYS A 68 1.95 22.52 -3.70
CA LYS A 68 2.60 21.20 -3.89
C LYS A 68 1.93 20.42 -5.01
N LEU A 69 0.60 20.42 -5.07
CA LEU A 69 -0.15 19.76 -6.15
C LEU A 69 0.22 20.32 -7.52
N ALA A 70 0.33 21.64 -7.66
CA ALA A 70 0.71 22.28 -8.91
C ALA A 70 2.12 21.85 -9.36
N ARG A 71 3.09 21.79 -8.44
CA ARG A 71 4.45 21.34 -8.75
C ARG A 71 4.51 19.87 -9.12
N ILE A 72 3.80 19.01 -8.41
CA ILE A 72 3.69 17.57 -8.72
C ILE A 72 3.10 17.41 -10.12
N ARG A 73 1.98 18.08 -10.42
CA ARG A 73 1.33 18.05 -11.74
C ARG A 73 2.30 18.44 -12.86
N GLU A 74 2.96 19.57 -12.71
CA GLU A 74 3.87 20.12 -13.75
C GLU A 74 5.05 19.16 -14.01
N ARG A 75 5.67 18.63 -12.96
CA ARG A 75 6.75 17.67 -13.06
C ARG A 75 6.32 16.40 -13.80
N TYR A 76 5.19 15.83 -13.42
CA TYR A 76 4.69 14.62 -14.08
C TYR A 76 4.30 14.88 -15.54
N ARG A 77 3.72 16.02 -15.89
CA ARG A 77 3.43 16.35 -17.29
C ARG A 77 4.68 16.29 -18.18
N ALA A 78 5.84 16.66 -17.65
CA ALA A 78 7.11 16.61 -18.38
C ALA A 78 7.70 15.20 -18.50
N GLU A 79 7.42 14.31 -17.54
CA GLU A 79 8.14 13.03 -17.37
C GLU A 79 7.32 11.78 -17.71
N LEU A 80 6.03 11.91 -18.01
CA LEU A 80 5.16 10.76 -18.22
C LEU A 80 5.54 9.93 -19.46
N PRO A 81 5.57 8.60 -19.34
CA PRO A 81 5.87 7.74 -20.46
C PRO A 81 4.76 7.79 -21.52
N ARG A 82 5.18 7.67 -22.80
CA ARG A 82 4.23 7.48 -23.90
C ARG A 82 3.86 6.00 -24.01
N THR A 83 2.59 5.72 -24.21
CA THR A 83 2.06 4.40 -24.48
C THR A 83 0.83 4.50 -25.40
N ASN A 84 0.63 3.48 -26.20
CA ASN A 84 -0.52 3.38 -27.12
C ASN A 84 -1.70 2.61 -26.49
N ASP A 85 -1.62 2.22 -25.20
CA ASP A 85 -2.75 1.60 -24.52
C ASP A 85 -3.91 2.61 -24.42
N PRO A 86 -5.12 2.28 -24.90
CA PRO A 86 -6.25 3.22 -24.94
C PRO A 86 -6.66 3.74 -23.56
N ARG A 87 -6.38 2.99 -22.48
CA ARG A 87 -6.64 3.43 -21.10
C ARG A 87 -5.76 4.60 -20.69
N ALA A 88 -4.64 4.82 -21.37
CA ALA A 88 -3.71 5.90 -21.05
C ALA A 88 -4.30 7.30 -21.30
N GLU A 89 -5.28 7.43 -22.19
CA GLU A 89 -5.96 8.69 -22.45
C GLU A 89 -6.67 9.23 -21.20
N THR A 90 -7.43 8.36 -20.53
CA THR A 90 -8.11 8.70 -19.28
C THR A 90 -7.12 9.15 -18.20
N GLU A 91 -6.01 8.45 -18.05
CA GLU A 91 -5.00 8.81 -17.03
C GLU A 91 -4.23 10.10 -17.39
N ARG A 92 -3.98 10.36 -18.67
CA ARG A 92 -3.38 11.62 -19.12
C ARG A 92 -4.30 12.82 -18.92
N ALA A 93 -5.61 12.65 -19.14
CA ALA A 93 -6.59 13.70 -18.93
C ALA A 93 -6.56 14.25 -17.49
N VAL A 94 -6.15 13.46 -16.49
CA VAL A 94 -5.98 13.90 -15.11
C VAL A 94 -4.98 15.07 -15.00
N PHE A 95 -3.97 15.11 -15.85
CA PHE A 95 -2.96 16.16 -15.84
C PHE A 95 -3.37 17.41 -16.66
N GLU A 96 -4.37 17.28 -17.52
CA GLU A 96 -4.87 18.39 -18.34
C GLU A 96 -6.11 19.07 -17.73
N ASP A 97 -6.85 18.37 -16.86
CA ASP A 97 -8.05 18.89 -16.21
C ASP A 97 -7.69 19.71 -14.95
N ASP A 98 -7.88 21.04 -15.03
CA ASP A 98 -7.61 21.96 -13.92
C ASP A 98 -8.52 21.74 -12.71
N SER A 99 -9.66 21.10 -12.89
CA SER A 99 -10.62 20.85 -11.80
C SER A 99 -10.24 19.65 -10.93
N VAL A 100 -9.28 18.81 -11.33
CA VAL A 100 -8.89 17.60 -10.58
C VAL A 100 -8.41 17.91 -9.17
N ALA A 101 -7.55 18.93 -9.04
CA ALA A 101 -7.05 19.35 -7.74
C ALA A 101 -8.19 19.80 -6.81
N GLU A 102 -9.12 20.60 -7.31
CA GLU A 102 -10.23 21.13 -6.49
C GLU A 102 -11.20 20.00 -6.08
N ARG A 103 -11.54 19.08 -6.98
CA ARG A 103 -12.36 17.91 -6.63
C ARG A 103 -11.70 17.04 -5.57
N TRP A 104 -10.40 16.84 -5.68
CA TRP A 104 -9.65 16.06 -4.68
C TRP A 104 -9.62 16.79 -3.34
N LEU A 105 -9.35 18.09 -3.32
CA LEU A 105 -9.38 18.90 -2.09
C LEU A 105 -10.76 18.90 -1.42
N GLU A 106 -11.80 18.92 -2.22
CA GLU A 106 -13.18 18.80 -1.71
C GLU A 106 -13.40 17.46 -1.02
N SER A 107 -12.92 16.35 -1.62
CA SER A 107 -13.04 15.02 -1.02
C SER A 107 -12.30 14.88 0.32
N LEU A 108 -11.29 15.71 0.54
CA LEU A 108 -10.49 15.73 1.77
C LEU A 108 -11.04 16.63 2.87
N ARG A 109 -12.11 17.38 2.61
CA ARG A 109 -12.65 18.32 3.63
C ARG A 109 -12.96 17.65 4.97
N ARG A 110 -13.50 16.44 4.94
CA ARG A 110 -13.82 15.66 6.14
C ARG A 110 -12.58 15.30 6.96
N PHE A 111 -11.41 15.15 6.33
CA PHE A 111 -10.17 14.80 7.01
C PHE A 111 -9.49 15.99 7.71
N ARG A 112 -9.96 17.22 7.48
CA ARG A 112 -9.45 18.42 8.18
C ARG A 112 -9.79 18.43 9.67
N GLU A 113 -10.80 17.67 10.07
CA GLU A 113 -11.25 17.53 11.45
C GLU A 113 -10.54 16.40 12.19
N VAL A 114 -9.77 15.56 11.47
CA VAL A 114 -9.02 14.46 12.07
C VAL A 114 -7.84 15.02 12.84
N ARG A 115 -7.66 14.55 14.06
CA ARG A 115 -6.54 14.96 14.92
C ARG A 115 -5.21 14.55 14.30
N LEU A 116 -4.25 15.46 14.20
CA LEU A 116 -2.87 15.15 13.88
C LEU A 116 -2.11 14.85 15.18
N ALA A 117 -1.48 13.67 15.26
CA ALA A 117 -0.74 13.24 16.43
C ALA A 117 0.44 12.35 16.03
N ASP A 118 1.58 12.57 16.66
CA ASP A 118 2.80 11.76 16.55
C ASP A 118 2.98 10.80 17.74
N ASP A 119 2.21 11.00 18.81
CA ASP A 119 2.31 10.25 20.05
C ASP A 119 1.66 8.88 19.90
N VAL A 120 2.49 7.86 19.88
CA VAL A 120 2.06 6.45 19.77
C VAL A 120 2.46 5.64 21.00
N VAL A 121 3.02 6.29 22.05
CA VAL A 121 3.36 5.56 23.28
C VAL A 121 2.08 5.23 24.04
N PRO A 122 1.66 3.97 24.04
CA PRO A 122 0.37 3.60 24.60
C PRO A 122 0.43 3.56 26.12
N ASN A 123 -0.52 4.24 26.77
CA ASN A 123 -0.85 3.99 28.18
C ASN A 123 -1.84 2.81 28.32
N GLU A 124 -2.26 2.21 27.21
CA GLU A 124 -3.25 1.15 27.10
C GLU A 124 -2.75 0.09 26.11
N PRO A 125 -3.28 -1.16 26.15
CA PRO A 125 -2.95 -2.15 25.13
C PRO A 125 -3.26 -1.66 23.72
N VAL A 126 -2.26 -1.74 22.83
CA VAL A 126 -2.37 -1.29 21.43
C VAL A 126 -2.02 -2.45 20.49
N VAL A 127 -2.74 -2.53 19.39
CA VAL A 127 -2.44 -3.43 18.27
C VAL A 127 -1.90 -2.62 17.10
N PHE A 128 -0.67 -2.94 16.68
CA PHE A 128 -0.10 -2.42 15.44
C PHE A 128 -0.46 -3.36 14.30
N GLU A 129 -1.20 -2.86 13.33
CA GLU A 129 -1.55 -3.62 12.13
C GLU A 129 -0.67 -3.16 10.97
N GLY A 130 0.22 -4.05 10.51
CA GLY A 130 1.05 -3.82 9.33
C GLY A 130 0.27 -4.05 8.03
N ALA A 131 0.71 -3.43 6.95
CA ALA A 131 0.14 -3.63 5.63
C ALA A 131 0.82 -4.78 4.89
N HIS A 132 0.07 -5.44 4.01
CA HIS A 132 0.54 -6.48 3.09
C HIS A 132 1.09 -7.73 3.78
N GLY A 133 1.94 -8.48 3.09
CA GLY A 133 2.67 -9.63 3.62
C GLY A 133 4.15 -9.53 3.30
N VAL A 134 4.98 -10.23 4.05
CA VAL A 134 6.46 -10.17 3.97
C VAL A 134 6.98 -10.42 2.56
N LEU A 135 6.32 -11.26 1.76
CA LEU A 135 6.72 -11.53 0.36
C LEU A 135 6.47 -10.37 -0.60
N LEU A 136 5.81 -9.30 -0.13
CA LEU A 136 5.65 -8.02 -0.84
C LEU A 136 6.55 -6.91 -0.28
N ASP A 137 7.32 -7.19 0.79
CA ASP A 137 8.25 -6.24 1.42
C ASP A 137 9.23 -5.64 0.42
N GLU A 138 9.54 -4.36 0.59
CA GLU A 138 10.40 -3.60 -0.31
C GLU A 138 11.82 -4.15 -0.46
N TRP A 139 12.33 -4.88 0.56
CA TRP A 139 13.69 -5.46 0.56
C TRP A 139 13.69 -6.99 0.51
N ARG A 140 12.67 -7.62 1.12
CA ARG A 140 12.61 -9.07 1.36
C ARG A 140 11.63 -9.80 0.44
N GLY A 141 10.86 -9.06 -0.36
CA GLY A 141 9.87 -9.60 -1.28
C GLY A 141 10.45 -10.05 -2.62
N PHE A 142 9.57 -10.54 -3.49
CA PHE A 142 9.92 -10.98 -4.85
C PHE A 142 9.95 -9.82 -5.84
N HIS A 143 11.10 -9.18 -6.00
CA HIS A 143 11.28 -8.11 -6.98
C HIS A 143 11.03 -8.58 -8.43
N PRO A 144 10.42 -7.75 -9.27
CA PRO A 144 9.92 -6.38 -9.04
C PRO A 144 8.49 -6.31 -8.48
N HIS A 145 7.90 -7.41 -8.05
CA HIS A 145 6.52 -7.54 -7.58
C HIS A 145 6.41 -7.24 -6.08
N THR A 146 6.96 -6.13 -5.65
CA THR A 146 6.99 -5.66 -4.25
C THR A 146 6.23 -4.35 -4.09
N THR A 147 6.00 -3.95 -2.85
CA THR A 147 5.47 -2.63 -2.49
C THR A 147 6.57 -1.77 -1.88
N TRP A 148 6.46 -0.46 -1.97
CA TRP A 148 7.41 0.48 -1.35
C TRP A 148 7.07 0.73 0.12
N THR A 149 7.06 -0.34 0.89
CA THR A 149 6.90 -0.27 2.34
C THR A 149 7.51 -1.51 2.99
N THR A 150 7.99 -1.34 4.20
CA THR A 150 8.41 -2.42 5.08
C THR A 150 7.18 -3.19 5.55
N CYS A 151 7.15 -4.51 5.34
CA CYS A 151 6.06 -5.41 5.73
C CYS A 151 6.45 -6.31 6.92
N THR A 152 7.48 -5.95 7.66
CA THR A 152 7.93 -6.61 8.90
C THR A 152 7.47 -5.80 10.12
N PHE A 153 7.94 -6.17 11.32
CA PHE A 153 7.65 -5.44 12.56
C PHE A 153 8.47 -4.16 12.74
N GLU A 154 9.43 -3.86 11.86
CA GLU A 154 10.41 -2.78 12.03
C GLU A 154 9.75 -1.43 12.34
N HIS A 155 8.72 -1.02 11.56
CA HIS A 155 8.06 0.27 11.77
C HIS A 155 7.36 0.35 13.15
N ALA A 156 6.72 -0.75 13.59
CA ALA A 156 6.09 -0.78 14.91
C ALA A 156 7.14 -0.74 16.03
N LEU A 157 8.24 -1.46 15.87
CA LEU A 157 9.34 -1.46 16.84
C LEU A 157 10.04 -0.10 16.90
N ASP A 158 10.17 0.60 15.77
CA ASP A 158 10.70 1.96 15.74
C ASP A 158 9.81 2.95 16.51
N LEU A 159 8.49 2.82 16.40
CA LEU A 159 7.53 3.61 17.16
C LEU A 159 7.56 3.30 18.66
N LEU A 160 7.95 2.09 19.02
CA LEU A 160 8.05 1.60 20.40
C LEU A 160 9.48 1.69 20.97
N ARG A 161 10.39 2.44 20.35
CA ARG A 161 11.82 2.50 20.74
C ARG A 161 12.03 2.83 22.22
N ASP A 162 11.21 3.72 22.76
CA ASP A 162 11.29 4.19 24.16
C ASP A 162 10.26 3.49 25.07
N TYR A 163 9.62 2.42 24.58
CA TYR A 163 8.66 1.63 25.34
C TYR A 163 9.34 0.42 25.99
N ASP A 164 9.20 0.29 27.30
CA ASP A 164 9.82 -0.76 28.12
C ASP A 164 8.85 -1.89 28.52
N GLY A 165 7.61 -1.85 28.01
CA GLY A 165 6.60 -2.86 28.29
C GLY A 165 6.69 -4.09 27.40
N GLU A 166 5.75 -5.00 27.59
CA GLU A 166 5.67 -6.24 26.81
C GLU A 166 5.26 -5.98 25.35
N VAL A 167 5.98 -6.59 24.41
CA VAL A 167 5.69 -6.54 22.97
C VAL A 167 5.54 -7.96 22.44
N VAL A 168 4.39 -8.27 21.83
CA VAL A 168 4.10 -9.57 21.21
C VAL A 168 4.09 -9.45 19.70
N ARG A 169 4.97 -10.15 19.02
CA ARG A 169 5.04 -10.21 17.55
C ARG A 169 4.13 -11.32 17.04
N LEU A 170 2.95 -10.92 16.57
CA LEU A 170 1.94 -11.85 16.05
C LEU A 170 2.03 -12.01 14.55
N GLY A 171 2.43 -13.18 14.06
CA GLY A 171 2.29 -13.55 12.65
C GLY A 171 0.83 -13.92 12.35
N VAL A 172 0.33 -13.49 11.19
CA VAL A 172 -1.00 -13.87 10.69
C VAL A 172 -0.85 -14.62 9.38
N LEU A 173 -1.41 -15.81 9.29
CA LEU A 173 -1.32 -16.69 8.13
C LEU A 173 -2.70 -17.27 7.81
N ARG A 174 -3.02 -17.40 6.52
CA ARG A 174 -4.19 -18.17 6.07
C ARG A 174 -3.84 -19.65 5.99
N THR A 175 -4.84 -20.54 6.03
CA THR A 175 -4.66 -21.97 5.80
C THR A 175 -4.28 -22.32 4.35
N TYR A 176 -4.34 -21.35 3.44
CA TYR A 176 -3.93 -21.43 2.04
C TYR A 176 -3.14 -20.17 1.65
N ALA A 177 -2.32 -20.29 0.62
CA ALA A 177 -1.59 -19.16 0.09
C ALA A 177 -2.44 -18.35 -0.88
N THR A 178 -2.19 -17.04 -0.93
CA THR A 178 -2.89 -16.11 -1.83
C THR A 178 -1.93 -15.11 -2.45
N ARG A 179 -2.24 -14.68 -3.68
CA ARG A 179 -1.52 -13.60 -4.34
C ARG A 179 -2.43 -12.82 -5.29
N HIS A 180 -2.42 -11.50 -5.20
CA HIS A 180 -2.98 -10.63 -6.21
C HIS A 180 -1.97 -10.36 -7.31
N GLY A 181 -2.40 -10.46 -8.57
CA GLY A 181 -1.63 -10.07 -9.74
C GLY A 181 -0.40 -10.94 -10.03
N PRO A 182 0.55 -10.43 -10.85
CA PRO A 182 1.70 -11.16 -11.33
C PRO A 182 2.73 -11.42 -10.23
N GLY A 183 3.73 -12.23 -10.56
CA GLY A 183 4.84 -12.59 -9.70
C GLY A 183 4.85 -14.07 -9.31
N PRO A 184 5.94 -14.54 -8.70
CA PRO A 184 6.12 -15.94 -8.33
C PRO A 184 5.04 -16.42 -7.36
N PHE A 185 4.53 -17.61 -7.61
CA PHE A 185 3.59 -18.29 -6.74
C PHE A 185 3.80 -19.82 -6.86
N PRO A 186 4.81 -20.38 -6.18
CA PRO A 186 5.24 -21.77 -6.38
C PRO A 186 4.17 -22.82 -6.13
N THR A 187 3.27 -22.58 -5.19
CA THR A 187 2.20 -23.51 -4.80
C THR A 187 0.84 -23.14 -5.41
N GLU A 188 0.83 -22.28 -6.45
CA GLU A 188 -0.40 -21.88 -7.12
C GLU A 188 -1.23 -23.08 -7.54
N SER A 189 -2.50 -23.05 -7.20
CA SER A 189 -3.48 -24.07 -7.54
C SER A 189 -4.86 -23.46 -7.56
N ASN A 190 -5.70 -23.89 -8.49
CA ASN A 190 -7.09 -23.48 -8.49
C ASN A 190 -7.84 -24.20 -7.34
N LEU A 191 -7.80 -23.58 -6.18
CA LEU A 191 -8.59 -24.02 -5.03
C LEU A 191 -10.00 -23.45 -5.22
N ASP A 192 -11.01 -24.31 -5.16
CA ASP A 192 -12.43 -23.90 -5.23
C ASP A 192 -12.83 -23.26 -3.89
N LEU A 193 -12.43 -22.01 -3.72
CA LEU A 193 -12.66 -21.21 -2.51
C LEU A 193 -13.50 -20.00 -2.85
N ASP A 194 -14.54 -19.77 -2.06
CA ASP A 194 -15.35 -18.56 -2.15
C ASP A 194 -14.56 -17.36 -1.56
N GLU A 195 -14.21 -16.41 -2.42
CA GLU A 195 -13.44 -15.19 -2.07
C GLU A 195 -14.21 -13.93 -2.49
N PRO A 196 -15.37 -13.65 -1.89
CA PRO A 196 -16.28 -12.59 -2.35
C PRO A 196 -15.69 -11.18 -2.23
N HIS A 197 -14.68 -11.01 -1.37
CA HIS A 197 -14.03 -9.72 -1.12
C HIS A 197 -12.76 -9.49 -1.96
N ASN A 198 -12.39 -10.47 -2.81
CA ASN A 198 -11.17 -10.44 -3.60
C ASN A 198 -11.45 -10.57 -5.11
N PRO A 199 -12.20 -9.63 -5.71
CA PRO A 199 -12.47 -9.67 -7.16
C PRO A 199 -11.20 -9.40 -7.97
N THR A 200 -11.25 -9.76 -9.25
CA THR A 200 -10.22 -9.36 -10.21
C THR A 200 -10.15 -7.82 -10.31
N GLY A 201 -9.01 -7.26 -9.98
CA GLY A 201 -8.78 -5.83 -10.07
C GLY A 201 -8.38 -5.39 -11.48
N ALA A 202 -8.84 -4.20 -11.90
CA ALA A 202 -8.51 -3.64 -13.22
C ALA A 202 -7.00 -3.39 -13.40
N TRP A 203 -6.28 -3.15 -12.31
CA TRP A 203 -4.86 -2.83 -12.32
C TRP A 203 -3.99 -3.98 -11.82
N GLN A 204 -4.30 -4.54 -10.66
CA GLN A 204 -3.50 -5.61 -10.06
C GLN A 204 -3.78 -7.00 -10.67
N GLY A 205 -4.91 -7.18 -11.37
CA GLY A 205 -5.27 -8.44 -12.00
C GLY A 205 -6.04 -9.40 -11.08
N ALA A 206 -5.90 -10.70 -11.36
CA ALA A 206 -6.63 -11.75 -10.66
C ALA A 206 -6.12 -11.99 -9.24
N PHE A 207 -7.04 -12.34 -8.36
CA PHE A 207 -6.72 -12.97 -7.09
C PHE A 207 -6.43 -14.45 -7.34
N ARG A 208 -5.26 -14.90 -6.94
CA ARG A 208 -4.74 -16.26 -7.17
C ARG A 208 -4.66 -16.99 -5.85
N THR A 209 -4.99 -18.26 -5.85
CA THR A 209 -4.93 -19.14 -4.67
C THR A 209 -3.92 -20.26 -4.86
N GLY A 210 -3.52 -20.89 -3.78
CA GLY A 210 -2.59 -22.00 -3.80
C GLY A 210 -2.46 -22.68 -2.45
N TRP A 211 -1.79 -23.82 -2.42
CA TRP A 211 -1.55 -24.55 -1.18
C TRP A 211 -0.62 -23.76 -0.26
N LEU A 212 -0.79 -23.95 1.04
CA LEU A 212 0.11 -23.38 2.03
C LEU A 212 1.56 -23.77 1.74
N ASP A 213 2.41 -22.78 1.59
CA ASP A 213 3.85 -22.95 1.37
C ASP A 213 4.62 -22.80 2.69
N ALA A 214 4.98 -23.92 3.28
CA ALA A 214 5.72 -23.93 4.54
C ALA A 214 7.18 -23.45 4.40
N VAL A 215 7.75 -23.47 3.18
CA VAL A 215 9.09 -22.92 2.92
C VAL A 215 9.02 -21.39 2.95
N LEU A 216 8.08 -20.82 2.22
CA LEU A 216 7.87 -19.37 2.21
C LEU A 216 7.38 -18.86 3.58
N ALA A 217 6.56 -19.61 4.30
CA ALA A 217 6.15 -19.24 5.67
C ALA A 217 7.35 -19.19 6.62
N ARG A 218 8.25 -20.17 6.60
CA ARG A 218 9.50 -20.13 7.39
C ARG A 218 10.42 -18.98 6.98
N TYR A 219 10.54 -18.71 5.69
CA TYR A 219 11.27 -17.55 5.21
C TYR A 219 10.67 -16.24 5.78
N ALA A 220 9.35 -16.08 5.73
CA ALA A 220 8.67 -14.90 6.24
C ALA A 220 8.92 -14.69 7.75
N VAL A 221 8.85 -15.76 8.54
CA VAL A 221 9.17 -15.71 9.98
C VAL A 221 10.62 -15.28 10.21
N ALA A 222 11.56 -15.84 9.46
CA ALA A 222 12.97 -15.48 9.58
C ALA A 222 13.22 -14.02 9.15
N ALA A 223 12.58 -13.56 8.07
CA ALA A 223 12.69 -12.19 7.58
C ALA A 223 12.15 -11.15 8.57
N CYS A 224 11.18 -11.54 9.41
CA CYS A 224 10.65 -10.71 10.50
C CYS A 224 11.51 -10.73 11.78
N GLY A 225 12.62 -11.47 11.81
CA GLY A 225 13.40 -11.66 13.03
C GLY A 225 12.73 -12.57 14.06
N GLY A 226 11.82 -13.45 13.61
CA GLY A 226 11.01 -14.35 14.46
C GLY A 226 9.64 -13.77 14.81
N ILE A 227 8.79 -14.63 15.35
CA ILE A 227 7.45 -14.31 15.86
C ILE A 227 7.27 -14.95 17.23
N ASP A 228 6.42 -14.36 18.07
CA ASP A 228 6.11 -14.90 19.40
C ASP A 228 4.85 -15.78 19.38
N ALA A 229 3.94 -15.48 18.44
CA ALA A 229 2.72 -16.23 18.23
C ALA A 229 2.32 -16.25 16.74
N LEU A 230 1.50 -17.24 16.36
CA LEU A 230 0.94 -17.38 15.02
C LEU A 230 -0.57 -17.55 15.07
N ALA A 231 -1.29 -16.64 14.42
CA ALA A 231 -2.73 -16.77 14.19
C ALA A 231 -2.99 -17.42 12.82
N LEU A 232 -3.61 -18.59 12.83
CA LEU A 232 -4.01 -19.29 11.61
C LEU A 232 -5.48 -19.03 11.33
N THR A 233 -5.74 -18.28 10.22
CA THR A 233 -7.08 -17.84 9.80
C THR A 233 -7.66 -18.70 8.68
N HIS A 234 -8.93 -18.50 8.33
CA HIS A 234 -9.65 -19.20 7.23
C HIS A 234 -9.69 -20.73 7.38
N ARG A 235 -9.72 -21.24 8.60
CA ARG A 235 -9.83 -22.69 8.87
C ARG A 235 -11.18 -23.27 8.44
N ASP A 236 -12.18 -22.44 8.33
CA ASP A 236 -13.53 -22.75 7.84
C ASP A 236 -13.61 -23.03 6.34
N ARG A 237 -12.58 -22.64 5.58
CA ARG A 237 -12.55 -22.81 4.11
C ARG A 237 -12.25 -24.21 3.64
N PHE A 238 -11.57 -25.00 4.45
CA PHE A 238 -11.35 -26.42 4.19
C PHE A 238 -12.25 -27.21 5.12
N ARG A 239 -13.39 -27.65 4.61
CA ARG A 239 -14.24 -28.61 5.29
C ARG A 239 -13.69 -30.01 5.02
N PRO A 240 -13.66 -30.94 6.03
CA PRO A 240 -13.33 -32.33 5.82
C PRO A 240 -14.32 -33.02 4.93
#